data_15b53cfec8380e635d3867ce0f2c0457
#
_entry.id   15b53cfec8380e635d3867ce0f2c0457
#
_cell.length_a   1.000
_cell.length_b   1.000
_cell.length_c   1.000
_cell.angle_alpha   90.00
_cell.angle_beta   90.00
_cell.angle_gamma   90.00
#
_symmetry.space_group_name_H-M   'P 1'
#
loop_
_entity.id
_entity.type
_entity.pdbx_description
1 polymer ?
#
loop_
_entity_poly.entity_id
_entity_poly.type
_entity_poly.pdbx_seq_one_letter_code
_entity_poly.pdbx_strand_id
1 'polypeptide(L)'
;RQRQMCIRDRRISITPISLVGSSACKTPEDYVTIAKTLDKAAHTVGVNFIGGYSAVVSKGMTKSDELLIRSIPQALAQTELICSSVNVGSTKTGINMDAVRLMGEIVKETAELTKDKDSLGCAKLVVLCNAPDDNPFMAGAFHGVTEDDAIINVGVSGPGVVKYALESVRGKSFEVLCETIKKTAFKITRVGQLVAQEASKRLGVPFGIIDLSLAPTPAVGDSVAEILEEIGLERAGAPGTTAALAMLNDQVKKG
;
A
#
# COMPACT_ATOMS: atom_id res chain seq x y z
N ARG A 1 -14.23 18.91 15.81
CA ARG A 1 -12.78 18.79 16.11
C ARG A 1 -12.07 18.60 14.79
N GLN A 2 -11.35 19.60 14.31
CA GLN A 2 -10.41 19.44 13.20
C GLN A 2 -9.44 18.32 13.56
N ARG A 3 -9.47 17.20 12.81
CA ARG A 3 -8.41 16.20 12.91
C ARG A 3 -7.15 16.87 12.38
N GLN A 4 -6.24 17.19 13.27
CA GLN A 4 -4.90 17.61 12.88
C GLN A 4 -4.31 16.49 12.03
N MET A 5 -3.87 16.83 10.82
CA MET A 5 -3.02 15.92 10.05
C MET A 5 -1.75 15.69 10.86
N CYS A 6 -1.55 14.46 11.30
CA CYS A 6 -0.35 14.05 12.00
C CYS A 6 0.33 12.95 11.20
N ILE A 7 1.65 12.90 11.28
CA ILE A 7 2.42 11.76 10.79
C ILE A 7 2.06 10.58 11.70
N ARG A 8 1.33 9.61 11.16
CA ARG A 8 0.92 8.42 11.92
C ARG A 8 2.02 7.37 11.95
N ASP A 9 2.65 7.14 10.78
CA ASP A 9 3.61 6.08 10.60
C ASP A 9 4.83 6.60 9.85
N ARG A 10 6.00 6.14 10.28
CA ARG A 10 7.25 6.29 9.55
C ARG A 10 7.63 4.92 9.01
N ARG A 11 7.97 4.87 7.72
CA ARG A 11 8.28 3.66 7.00
C ARG A 11 9.57 3.80 6.25
N ILE A 12 10.28 2.70 6.11
CA ILE A 12 11.39 2.56 5.18
C ILE A 12 10.97 1.50 4.17
N SER A 13 11.11 1.81 2.89
CA SER A 13 10.94 0.84 1.80
C SER A 13 12.30 0.57 1.19
N ILE A 14 12.61 -0.68 1.00
CA ILE A 14 13.89 -1.12 0.43
C ILE A 14 13.67 -1.79 -0.93
N THR A 15 14.73 -1.95 -1.68
CA THR A 15 14.74 -2.71 -2.92
C THR A 15 14.18 -4.12 -2.68
N PRO A 16 13.37 -4.66 -3.61
CA PRO A 16 12.77 -5.98 -3.45
C PRO A 16 13.79 -7.04 -3.05
N ILE A 17 13.54 -7.68 -1.91
CA ILE A 17 14.48 -8.65 -1.32
C ILE A 17 14.65 -9.88 -2.20
N SER A 18 13.68 -10.21 -3.06
CA SER A 18 13.87 -11.28 -4.06
C SER A 18 15.04 -11.01 -5.00
N LEU A 19 15.34 -9.74 -5.30
CA LEU A 19 16.49 -9.34 -6.11
C LEU A 19 17.77 -9.33 -5.27
N VAL A 20 17.74 -8.69 -4.12
CA VAL A 20 18.92 -8.55 -3.23
C VAL A 20 19.42 -9.91 -2.75
N GLY A 21 18.51 -10.80 -2.35
CA GLY A 21 18.83 -12.12 -1.83
C GLY A 21 19.15 -13.17 -2.91
N SER A 22 18.99 -12.86 -4.19
CA SER A 22 18.99 -13.85 -5.29
C SER A 22 20.27 -14.68 -5.41
N SER A 23 21.41 -14.11 -5.10
CA SER A 23 22.72 -14.79 -5.16
C SER A 23 23.01 -15.64 -3.92
N ALA A 24 22.53 -15.24 -2.77
CA ALA A 24 22.86 -15.81 -1.45
C ALA A 24 21.81 -16.84 -0.96
N CYS A 25 20.52 -16.53 -1.10
CA CYS A 25 19.45 -17.36 -0.60
C CYS A 25 19.19 -18.56 -1.48
N LYS A 26 19.12 -19.75 -0.89
CA LYS A 26 18.89 -21.02 -1.57
C LYS A 26 17.61 -21.73 -1.09
N THR A 27 17.09 -21.32 0.06
CA THR A 27 15.90 -21.85 0.71
C THR A 27 14.96 -20.72 1.15
N PRO A 28 13.66 -20.99 1.41
CA PRO A 28 12.77 -20.02 2.01
C PRO A 28 13.24 -19.53 3.40
N GLU A 29 13.89 -20.39 4.19
CA GLU A 29 14.40 -20.11 5.52
C GLU A 29 15.51 -19.05 5.50
N ASP A 30 16.32 -19.00 4.45
CA ASP A 30 17.33 -17.95 4.27
C ASP A 30 16.66 -16.58 4.16
N TYR A 31 15.54 -16.50 3.43
CA TYR A 31 14.73 -15.29 3.32
C TYR A 31 14.06 -14.90 4.65
N VAL A 32 13.57 -15.87 5.42
CA VAL A 32 13.03 -15.61 6.77
C VAL A 32 14.10 -15.00 7.68
N THR A 33 15.34 -15.45 7.55
CA THR A 33 16.49 -14.88 8.29
C THR A 33 16.73 -13.41 7.93
N ILE A 34 16.61 -13.05 6.65
CA ILE A 34 16.66 -11.66 6.20
C ILE A 34 15.51 -10.87 6.81
N ALA A 35 14.27 -11.39 6.78
CA ALA A 35 13.11 -10.72 7.38
C ALA A 35 13.33 -10.40 8.86
N LYS A 36 13.82 -11.37 9.64
CA LYS A 36 14.14 -11.15 11.06
C LYS A 36 15.22 -10.08 11.28
N THR A 37 16.19 -10.03 10.40
CA THR A 37 17.27 -9.01 10.47
C THR A 37 16.71 -7.61 10.17
N LEU A 38 15.85 -7.49 9.18
CA LEU A 38 15.17 -6.24 8.84
C LEU A 38 14.22 -5.79 9.95
N ASP A 39 13.49 -6.72 10.57
CA ASP A 39 12.61 -6.44 11.72
C ASP A 39 13.41 -5.85 12.90
N LYS A 40 14.55 -6.46 13.20
CA LYS A 40 15.50 -5.96 14.21
C LYS A 40 16.01 -4.55 13.88
N ALA A 41 16.34 -4.32 12.60
CA ALA A 41 16.76 -3.00 12.13
C ALA A 41 15.63 -1.97 12.29
N ALA A 42 14.39 -2.33 11.96
CA ALA A 42 13.22 -1.46 12.14
C ALA A 42 13.04 -1.00 13.59
N HIS A 43 13.14 -1.93 14.53
CA HIS A 43 13.10 -1.63 15.96
C HIS A 43 14.24 -0.70 16.38
N THR A 44 15.46 -0.93 15.86
CA THR A 44 16.63 -0.13 16.20
C THR A 44 16.52 1.31 15.75
N VAL A 45 16.02 1.54 14.52
CA VAL A 45 15.87 2.91 13.97
C VAL A 45 14.53 3.56 14.35
N GLY A 46 13.64 2.82 15.00
CA GLY A 46 12.37 3.34 15.50
C GLY A 46 11.35 3.67 14.42
N VAL A 47 11.33 2.93 13.29
CA VAL A 47 10.28 3.03 12.28
C VAL A 47 9.15 2.06 12.58
N ASN A 48 7.96 2.38 12.08
CA ASN A 48 6.77 1.58 12.33
C ASN A 48 6.65 0.38 11.41
N PHE A 49 7.20 0.48 10.18
CA PHE A 49 7.20 -0.61 9.20
C PHE A 49 8.43 -0.56 8.30
N ILE A 50 8.84 -1.73 7.80
CA ILE A 50 9.75 -1.87 6.66
C ILE A 50 9.02 -2.61 5.53
N GLY A 51 8.92 -1.94 4.37
CA GLY A 51 8.48 -2.53 3.11
C GLY A 51 9.65 -3.02 2.27
N GLY A 52 9.36 -3.78 1.20
CA GLY A 52 10.38 -4.30 0.29
C GLY A 52 10.72 -5.77 0.52
N TYR A 53 10.09 -6.44 1.48
CA TYR A 53 10.10 -7.91 1.50
C TYR A 53 9.19 -8.43 0.39
N SER A 54 9.63 -8.22 -0.84
CA SER A 54 8.78 -8.18 -2.04
C SER A 54 9.39 -8.92 -3.21
N ALA A 55 8.51 -9.31 -4.15
CA ALA A 55 8.88 -9.86 -5.44
C ALA A 55 8.09 -9.18 -6.57
N VAL A 56 8.73 -8.94 -7.72
CA VAL A 56 8.11 -8.37 -8.91
C VAL A 56 8.10 -9.43 -10.00
N VAL A 57 6.96 -10.10 -10.16
CA VAL A 57 6.82 -11.30 -11.02
C VAL A 57 5.91 -11.08 -12.22
N SER A 58 5.62 -9.84 -12.58
CA SER A 58 4.77 -9.49 -13.72
C SER A 58 5.33 -9.94 -15.05
N LYS A 59 6.65 -10.05 -15.20
CA LYS A 59 7.33 -10.53 -16.43
C LYS A 59 7.69 -12.01 -16.39
N GLY A 60 7.42 -12.68 -15.32
CA GLY A 60 7.83 -14.07 -15.03
C GLY A 60 8.38 -14.19 -13.62
N MET A 61 8.40 -15.38 -13.09
CA MET A 61 8.84 -15.69 -11.73
C MET A 61 10.14 -16.45 -11.79
N THR A 62 11.20 -15.89 -11.20
CA THR A 62 12.49 -16.58 -11.04
C THR A 62 12.43 -17.54 -9.86
N LYS A 63 13.43 -18.42 -9.74
CA LYS A 63 13.56 -19.30 -8.58
C LYS A 63 13.70 -18.52 -7.27
N SER A 64 14.40 -17.40 -7.31
CA SER A 64 14.57 -16.49 -6.17
C SER A 64 13.24 -15.87 -5.73
N ASP A 65 12.43 -15.42 -6.69
CA ASP A 65 11.09 -14.87 -6.41
C ASP A 65 10.20 -15.94 -5.76
N GLU A 66 10.20 -17.17 -6.30
CA GLU A 66 9.43 -18.27 -5.74
C GLU A 66 9.84 -18.60 -4.30
N LEU A 67 11.14 -18.67 -4.03
CA LEU A 67 11.66 -18.92 -2.68
C LEU A 67 11.23 -17.82 -1.70
N LEU A 68 11.34 -16.55 -2.09
CA LEU A 68 10.88 -15.44 -1.27
C LEU A 68 9.37 -15.54 -1.04
N ILE A 69 8.56 -15.73 -2.09
CA ILE A 69 7.10 -15.81 -1.98
C ILE A 69 6.69 -16.94 -1.01
N ARG A 70 7.31 -18.10 -1.12
CA ARG A 70 7.07 -19.24 -0.21
C ARG A 70 7.50 -18.98 1.24
N SER A 71 8.43 -18.04 1.46
CA SER A 71 8.86 -17.66 2.80
C SER A 71 7.94 -16.66 3.49
N ILE A 72 7.05 -15.98 2.75
CA ILE A 72 6.18 -14.90 3.26
C ILE A 72 5.37 -15.33 4.50
N PRO A 73 4.67 -16.47 4.53
CA PRO A 73 3.87 -16.86 5.69
C PRO A 73 4.69 -16.93 6.97
N GLN A 74 5.84 -17.60 6.91
CA GLN A 74 6.74 -17.75 8.05
C GLN A 74 7.39 -16.40 8.43
N ALA A 75 7.80 -15.60 7.46
CA ALA A 75 8.38 -14.29 7.69
C ALA A 75 7.39 -13.38 8.44
N LEU A 76 6.15 -13.27 7.96
CA LEU A 76 5.13 -12.41 8.57
C LEU A 76 4.62 -12.91 9.92
N ALA A 77 4.64 -14.23 10.16
CA ALA A 77 4.30 -14.81 11.45
C ALA A 77 5.37 -14.57 12.52
N GLN A 78 6.65 -14.50 12.13
CA GLN A 78 7.81 -14.39 13.01
C GLN A 78 8.37 -12.97 13.15
N THR A 79 7.78 -11.96 12.49
CA THR A 79 8.18 -10.56 12.53
C THR A 79 7.01 -9.65 12.86
N GLU A 80 7.30 -8.48 13.43
CA GLU A 80 6.27 -7.50 13.79
C GLU A 80 6.11 -6.40 12.75
N LEU A 81 7.20 -5.82 12.27
CA LEU A 81 7.23 -4.59 11.47
C LEU A 81 7.48 -4.81 9.97
N ILE A 82 7.69 -6.06 9.54
CA ILE A 82 7.92 -6.39 8.14
C ILE A 82 6.61 -6.41 7.38
N CYS A 83 6.60 -5.73 6.22
CA CYS A 83 5.52 -5.77 5.25
C CYS A 83 6.00 -6.37 3.94
N SER A 84 5.12 -7.09 3.27
CA SER A 84 5.42 -7.82 2.04
C SER A 84 4.48 -7.45 0.92
N SER A 85 4.98 -7.51 -0.30
CA SER A 85 4.14 -7.36 -1.50
C SER A 85 4.65 -8.19 -2.66
N VAL A 86 3.72 -8.61 -3.52
CA VAL A 86 4.04 -9.31 -4.76
C VAL A 86 3.29 -8.64 -5.92
N ASN A 87 4.05 -8.09 -6.89
CA ASN A 87 3.47 -7.51 -8.09
C ASN A 87 3.32 -8.58 -9.17
N VAL A 88 2.09 -9.04 -9.39
CA VAL A 88 1.78 -10.18 -10.25
C VAL A 88 1.45 -9.81 -11.69
N GLY A 89 1.34 -8.53 -12.02
CA GLY A 89 0.95 -8.13 -13.37
C GLY A 89 1.18 -6.67 -13.69
N SER A 90 1.08 -6.35 -14.96
CA SER A 90 1.07 -4.97 -15.46
C SER A 90 0.27 -4.88 -16.76
N THR A 91 -0.13 -3.65 -17.12
CA THR A 91 -0.80 -3.38 -18.41
C THR A 91 0.08 -3.76 -19.61
N LYS A 92 1.40 -3.80 -19.44
CA LYS A 92 2.38 -4.17 -20.47
C LYS A 92 2.55 -5.67 -20.65
N THR A 93 2.51 -6.43 -19.56
CA THR A 93 2.86 -7.85 -19.55
C THR A 93 1.66 -8.77 -19.33
N GLY A 94 0.52 -8.21 -18.98
CA GLY A 94 -0.64 -8.99 -18.52
C GLY A 94 -0.47 -9.47 -17.07
N ILE A 95 -1.23 -10.48 -16.68
CA ILE A 95 -1.25 -11.04 -15.34
C ILE A 95 -0.55 -12.39 -15.34
N ASN A 96 0.39 -12.57 -14.42
CA ASN A 96 1.03 -13.86 -14.17
C ASN A 96 0.10 -14.76 -13.33
N MET A 97 -0.67 -15.62 -14.01
CA MET A 97 -1.68 -16.46 -13.36
C MET A 97 -1.07 -17.52 -12.43
N ASP A 98 0.15 -17.99 -12.69
CA ASP A 98 0.86 -18.91 -11.78
C ASP A 98 1.21 -18.21 -10.46
N ALA A 99 1.65 -16.95 -10.53
CA ALA A 99 1.88 -16.15 -9.34
C ALA A 99 0.57 -15.85 -8.60
N VAL A 100 -0.54 -15.58 -9.29
CA VAL A 100 -1.85 -15.38 -8.67
C VAL A 100 -2.30 -16.63 -7.90
N ARG A 101 -2.17 -17.81 -8.52
CA ARG A 101 -2.48 -19.09 -7.85
C ARG A 101 -1.62 -19.30 -6.60
N LEU A 102 -0.31 -19.12 -6.75
CA LEU A 102 0.62 -19.24 -5.62
C LEU A 102 0.26 -18.25 -4.50
N MET A 103 -0.02 -16.99 -4.84
CA MET A 103 -0.42 -16.00 -3.83
C MET A 103 -1.71 -16.35 -3.10
N GLY A 104 -2.67 -17.01 -3.76
CA GLY A 104 -3.86 -17.53 -3.09
C GLY A 104 -3.52 -18.55 -2.00
N GLU A 105 -2.58 -19.46 -2.27
CA GLU A 105 -2.06 -20.43 -1.30
C GLU A 105 -1.33 -19.71 -0.14
N ILE A 106 -0.46 -18.77 -0.45
CA ILE A 106 0.32 -17.98 0.51
C ILE A 106 -0.56 -17.14 1.44
N VAL A 107 -1.60 -16.48 0.91
CA VAL A 107 -2.54 -15.70 1.73
C VAL A 107 -3.27 -16.61 2.73
N LYS A 108 -3.74 -17.77 2.26
CA LYS A 108 -4.40 -18.75 3.14
C LYS A 108 -3.46 -19.27 4.23
N GLU A 109 -2.24 -19.62 3.89
CA GLU A 109 -1.23 -20.08 4.84
C GLU A 109 -0.86 -18.98 5.84
N THR A 110 -0.69 -17.75 5.37
CA THR A 110 -0.42 -16.59 6.24
C THR A 110 -1.55 -16.36 7.24
N ALA A 111 -2.81 -16.44 6.79
CA ALA A 111 -3.97 -16.32 7.66
C ALA A 111 -3.97 -17.40 8.75
N GLU A 112 -3.72 -18.66 8.38
CA GLU A 112 -3.70 -19.77 9.32
C GLU A 112 -2.55 -19.65 10.34
N LEU A 113 -1.35 -19.31 9.89
CA LEU A 113 -0.18 -19.16 10.77
C LEU A 113 -0.29 -17.97 11.74
N THR A 114 -1.12 -17.00 11.44
CA THR A 114 -1.29 -15.80 12.27
C THR A 114 -2.68 -15.70 12.89
N LYS A 115 -3.47 -16.77 12.88
CA LYS A 115 -4.86 -16.80 13.38
C LYS A 115 -4.99 -16.38 14.84
N ASP A 116 -4.02 -16.74 15.68
CA ASP A 116 -4.01 -16.37 17.10
C ASP A 116 -3.72 -14.88 17.34
N LYS A 117 -3.41 -14.14 16.26
CA LYS A 117 -3.21 -12.68 16.21
C LYS A 117 -4.19 -12.04 15.21
N ASP A 118 -5.43 -12.51 15.16
CA ASP A 118 -6.49 -12.02 14.26
C ASP A 118 -6.09 -12.05 12.77
N SER A 119 -5.26 -12.98 12.37
CA SER A 119 -4.69 -13.10 11.01
C SER A 119 -3.97 -11.82 10.53
N LEU A 120 -3.34 -11.09 11.44
CA LEU A 120 -2.70 -9.80 11.18
C LEU A 120 -1.58 -9.89 10.13
N GLY A 121 -1.00 -11.06 9.91
CA GLY A 121 -0.06 -11.30 8.82
C GLY A 121 -0.62 -10.91 7.46
N CYS A 122 -1.91 -11.16 7.21
CA CYS A 122 -2.57 -10.77 5.96
C CYS A 122 -2.71 -9.26 5.80
N ALA A 123 -2.80 -8.49 6.88
CA ALA A 123 -2.83 -7.03 6.83
C ALA A 123 -1.48 -6.41 6.45
N LYS A 124 -0.40 -7.20 6.53
CA LYS A 124 0.97 -6.81 6.15
C LYS A 124 1.38 -7.37 4.78
N LEU A 125 0.47 -7.99 4.04
CA LEU A 125 0.70 -8.58 2.73
C LEU A 125 -0.21 -7.97 1.68
N VAL A 126 0.38 -7.51 0.58
CA VAL A 126 -0.37 -6.93 -0.55
C VAL A 126 -0.01 -7.63 -1.85
N VAL A 127 -1.02 -8.02 -2.62
CA VAL A 127 -0.86 -8.48 -3.99
C VAL A 127 -1.18 -7.31 -4.91
N LEU A 128 -0.20 -6.90 -5.70
CA LEU A 128 -0.27 -5.73 -6.58
C LEU A 128 -0.38 -6.13 -8.04
N CYS A 129 -1.04 -5.29 -8.82
CA CYS A 129 -1.01 -5.30 -10.27
C CYS A 129 -0.79 -3.88 -10.77
N ASN A 130 0.13 -3.72 -11.72
CA ASN A 130 0.47 -2.43 -12.31
C ASN A 130 1.08 -1.43 -11.30
N ALA A 131 1.84 -1.94 -10.31
CA ALA A 131 2.57 -1.08 -9.40
C ALA A 131 3.64 -0.28 -10.14
N PRO A 132 3.90 0.98 -9.77
CA PRO A 132 5.02 1.77 -10.28
C PRO A 132 6.36 1.16 -9.82
N ASP A 133 7.46 1.57 -10.47
CA ASP A 133 8.80 1.07 -10.16
C ASP A 133 9.23 1.43 -8.74
N ASP A 134 8.91 2.64 -8.26
CA ASP A 134 9.00 3.02 -6.86
C ASP A 134 7.59 3.13 -6.27
N ASN A 135 7.24 2.22 -5.38
CA ASN A 135 5.88 2.10 -4.86
C ASN A 135 5.81 2.46 -3.37
N PRO A 136 5.29 3.64 -3.01
CA PRO A 136 5.15 4.07 -1.61
C PRO A 136 3.90 3.54 -0.91
N PHE A 137 3.08 2.71 -1.59
CA PHE A 137 1.80 2.24 -1.06
C PHE A 137 1.97 1.44 0.22
N MET A 138 1.48 1.98 1.33
CA MET A 138 1.30 1.37 2.67
C MET A 138 2.11 0.08 2.93
N ALA A 139 1.43 -1.06 3.17
CA ALA A 139 2.08 -2.35 3.44
C ALA A 139 2.81 -2.91 2.21
N GLY A 140 2.43 -2.52 1.00
CA GLY A 140 3.03 -2.99 -0.25
C GLY A 140 4.22 -2.20 -0.76
N ALA A 141 4.73 -1.25 0.00
CA ALA A 141 5.81 -0.36 -0.44
C ALA A 141 7.11 -1.12 -0.77
N PHE A 142 7.79 -0.70 -1.82
CA PHE A 142 9.15 -1.11 -2.17
C PHE A 142 9.85 0.00 -2.95
N HIS A 143 11.17 0.02 -2.90
CA HIS A 143 12.02 0.97 -3.61
C HIS A 143 12.44 0.40 -4.96
N GLY A 144 12.30 1.18 -6.02
CA GLY A 144 12.67 0.79 -7.38
C GLY A 144 14.17 0.68 -7.58
N VAL A 145 14.59 -0.18 -8.52
CA VAL A 145 16.01 -0.35 -8.84
C VAL A 145 16.56 0.71 -9.80
N THR A 146 15.69 1.55 -10.36
CA THR A 146 16.03 2.60 -11.31
C THR A 146 15.98 4.00 -10.71
N GLU A 147 15.59 4.11 -9.45
CA GLU A 147 15.47 5.35 -8.72
C GLU A 147 16.80 5.73 -8.04
N ASP A 148 16.86 6.96 -7.50
CA ASP A 148 17.97 7.42 -6.68
C ASP A 148 18.22 6.50 -5.47
N ASP A 149 19.42 6.50 -4.91
CA ASP A 149 19.79 5.67 -3.75
C ASP A 149 18.87 5.85 -2.53
N ALA A 150 18.28 7.03 -2.41
CA ALA A 150 17.27 7.35 -1.40
C ALA A 150 16.28 8.38 -1.94
N ILE A 151 15.00 8.18 -1.66
CA ILE A 151 13.92 9.07 -2.09
C ILE A 151 12.88 9.21 -0.97
N ILE A 152 12.27 10.39 -0.86
CA ILE A 152 11.19 10.64 0.09
C ILE A 152 9.85 10.61 -0.63
N ASN A 153 8.96 9.74 -0.19
CA ASN A 153 7.58 9.68 -0.65
C ASN A 153 6.63 10.01 0.50
N VAL A 154 5.46 10.52 0.17
CA VAL A 154 4.42 10.83 1.16
C VAL A 154 3.16 10.05 0.82
N GLY A 155 2.73 9.17 1.71
CA GLY A 155 1.43 8.51 1.65
C GLY A 155 0.40 9.26 2.49
N VAL A 156 -0.78 9.48 1.93
CA VAL A 156 -1.88 10.15 2.64
C VAL A 156 -3.07 9.20 2.71
N SER A 157 -3.49 8.85 3.93
CA SER A 157 -4.74 8.13 4.15
C SER A 157 -5.92 9.10 4.00
N GLY A 158 -6.70 8.91 2.95
CA GLY A 158 -7.71 9.87 2.52
C GLY A 158 -9.18 9.54 2.76
N PRO A 159 -9.61 8.28 3.05
CA PRO A 159 -11.03 7.92 3.05
C PRO A 159 -11.86 8.78 4.00
N GLY A 160 -11.46 8.93 5.24
CA GLY A 160 -12.20 9.71 6.23
C GLY A 160 -12.29 11.20 5.90
N VAL A 161 -11.30 11.77 5.21
CA VAL A 161 -11.34 13.17 4.78
C VAL A 161 -12.35 13.38 3.64
N VAL A 162 -12.34 12.46 2.66
CA VAL A 162 -13.30 12.48 1.54
C VAL A 162 -14.72 12.27 2.04
N LYS A 163 -14.94 11.28 2.92
CA LYS A 163 -16.24 11.04 3.55
C LYS A 163 -16.77 12.30 4.24
N TYR A 164 -15.98 12.90 5.13
CA TYR A 164 -16.37 14.10 5.85
C TYR A 164 -16.72 15.27 4.91
N ALA A 165 -15.97 15.43 3.81
CA ALA A 165 -16.27 16.44 2.81
C ALA A 165 -17.63 16.17 2.13
N LEU A 166 -17.94 14.91 1.81
CA LEU A 166 -19.22 14.51 1.19
C LEU A 166 -20.39 14.67 2.13
N GLU A 167 -20.26 14.39 3.41
CA GLU A 167 -21.29 14.64 4.42
C GLU A 167 -21.81 16.09 4.40
N SER A 168 -20.92 17.05 4.14
CA SER A 168 -21.27 18.48 4.06
C SER A 168 -22.12 18.85 2.85
N VAL A 169 -22.15 17.99 1.82
CA VAL A 169 -22.89 18.21 0.57
C VAL A 169 -23.93 17.12 0.32
N ARG A 170 -24.30 16.36 1.35
CA ARG A 170 -25.32 15.32 1.28
C ARG A 170 -26.63 15.86 0.69
N GLY A 171 -27.22 15.15 -0.25
CA GLY A 171 -28.47 15.55 -0.93
C GLY A 171 -28.30 16.63 -2.01
N LYS A 172 -27.07 17.07 -2.31
CA LYS A 172 -26.80 17.96 -3.44
C LYS A 172 -26.72 17.16 -4.76
N SER A 173 -26.63 17.87 -5.88
CA SER A 173 -26.52 17.25 -7.19
C SER A 173 -25.24 16.41 -7.34
N PHE A 174 -25.27 15.45 -8.23
CA PHE A 174 -24.12 14.59 -8.55
C PHE A 174 -22.88 15.38 -8.97
N GLU A 175 -23.07 16.48 -9.70
CA GLU A 175 -21.99 17.39 -10.09
C GLU A 175 -21.30 18.02 -8.88
N VAL A 176 -22.06 18.44 -7.87
CA VAL A 176 -21.50 18.98 -6.62
C VAL A 176 -20.72 17.93 -5.85
N LEU A 177 -21.19 16.67 -5.83
CA LEU A 177 -20.43 15.56 -5.22
C LEU A 177 -19.09 15.35 -5.93
N CYS A 178 -19.09 15.27 -7.26
CA CYS A 178 -17.88 15.10 -8.08
C CYS A 178 -16.87 16.23 -7.81
N GLU A 179 -17.32 17.48 -7.87
CA GLU A 179 -16.44 18.65 -7.59
C GLU A 179 -15.91 18.66 -6.16
N THR A 180 -16.69 18.20 -5.19
CA THR A 180 -16.26 18.11 -3.79
C THR A 180 -15.15 17.06 -3.62
N ILE A 181 -15.28 15.89 -4.23
CA ILE A 181 -14.25 14.84 -4.23
C ILE A 181 -12.97 15.38 -4.84
N LYS A 182 -13.05 15.92 -6.06
CA LYS A 182 -11.91 16.48 -6.79
C LYS A 182 -11.18 17.57 -5.99
N LYS A 183 -11.91 18.55 -5.46
CA LYS A 183 -11.33 19.63 -4.64
C LYS A 183 -10.70 19.13 -3.36
N THR A 184 -11.27 18.09 -2.76
CA THR A 184 -10.73 17.47 -1.54
C THR A 184 -9.44 16.73 -1.86
N ALA A 185 -9.41 15.92 -2.93
CA ALA A 185 -8.22 15.25 -3.40
C ALA A 185 -7.08 16.25 -3.69
N PHE A 186 -7.36 17.30 -4.43
CA PHE A 186 -6.39 18.38 -4.70
C PHE A 186 -5.80 18.99 -3.42
N LYS A 187 -6.65 19.29 -2.42
CA LYS A 187 -6.18 19.88 -1.16
C LYS A 187 -5.26 18.91 -0.40
N ILE A 188 -5.61 17.63 -0.36
CA ILE A 188 -4.82 16.60 0.30
C ILE A 188 -3.46 16.45 -0.38
N THR A 189 -3.45 16.34 -1.71
CA THR A 189 -2.23 16.24 -2.52
C THR A 189 -1.33 17.45 -2.32
N ARG A 190 -1.92 18.66 -2.32
CA ARG A 190 -1.16 19.90 -2.13
C ARG A 190 -0.49 19.99 -0.76
N VAL A 191 -1.18 19.57 0.31
CA VAL A 191 -0.58 19.54 1.65
C VAL A 191 0.52 18.48 1.73
N GLY A 192 0.29 17.30 1.18
CA GLY A 192 1.32 16.25 1.08
C GLY A 192 2.59 16.75 0.38
N GLN A 193 2.43 17.45 -0.74
CA GLN A 193 3.53 18.03 -1.50
C GLN A 193 4.35 19.06 -0.68
N LEU A 194 3.68 19.95 0.05
CA LEU A 194 4.36 20.94 0.88
C LEU A 194 5.20 20.28 1.99
N VAL A 195 4.65 19.25 2.64
CA VAL A 195 5.37 18.49 3.67
C VAL A 195 6.57 17.76 3.07
N ALA A 196 6.38 17.10 1.92
CA ALA A 196 7.43 16.37 1.23
C ALA A 196 8.59 17.28 0.79
N GLN A 197 8.28 18.43 0.22
CA GLN A 197 9.29 19.40 -0.21
C GLN A 197 10.10 19.95 0.97
N GLU A 198 9.45 20.23 2.09
CA GLU A 198 10.17 20.69 3.30
C GLU A 198 11.03 19.57 3.90
N ALA A 199 10.55 18.34 3.91
CA ALA A 199 11.34 17.18 4.35
C ALA A 199 12.55 16.95 3.44
N SER A 200 12.35 16.97 2.13
CA SER A 200 13.41 16.86 1.12
C SER A 200 14.50 17.90 1.33
N LYS A 201 14.11 19.16 1.51
CA LYS A 201 15.05 20.27 1.77
C LYS A 201 15.86 20.05 3.05
N ARG A 202 15.22 19.63 4.13
CA ARG A 202 15.90 19.42 5.44
C ARG A 202 16.83 18.23 5.44
N LEU A 203 16.49 17.15 4.74
CA LEU A 203 17.24 15.91 4.74
C LEU A 203 18.25 15.81 3.60
N GLY A 204 18.18 16.70 2.60
CA GLY A 204 19.02 16.64 1.41
C GLY A 204 18.75 15.41 0.54
N VAL A 205 17.54 14.86 0.58
CA VAL A 205 17.11 13.67 -0.17
C VAL A 205 16.02 14.08 -1.17
N PRO A 206 16.06 13.64 -2.44
CA PRO A 206 15.05 13.97 -3.43
C PRO A 206 13.64 13.62 -2.96
N PHE A 207 12.68 14.44 -3.40
CA PHE A 207 11.26 14.14 -3.27
C PHE A 207 10.78 13.37 -4.51
N GLY A 208 10.12 12.25 -4.30
CA GLY A 208 9.52 11.41 -5.33
C GLY A 208 8.04 11.72 -5.55
N ILE A 209 7.17 10.87 -5.06
CA ILE A 209 5.74 10.94 -5.33
C ILE A 209 4.88 11.04 -4.06
N ILE A 210 3.63 11.46 -4.27
CA ILE A 210 2.58 11.42 -3.27
C ILE A 210 1.64 10.27 -3.62
N ASP A 211 1.46 9.35 -2.68
CA ASP A 211 0.43 8.34 -2.77
C ASP A 211 -0.86 8.86 -2.13
N LEU A 212 -1.86 9.09 -2.94
CA LEU A 212 -3.22 9.44 -2.54
C LEU A 212 -4.15 8.23 -2.65
N SER A 213 -3.67 7.05 -2.32
CA SER A 213 -4.54 5.89 -2.21
C SER A 213 -5.57 6.12 -1.13
N LEU A 214 -6.84 5.83 -1.44
CA LEU A 214 -7.90 5.80 -0.43
C LEU A 214 -7.80 4.51 0.38
N ALA A 215 -6.59 4.22 0.89
CA ALA A 215 -6.32 3.04 1.69
C ALA A 215 -7.04 3.15 3.05
N PRO A 216 -8.00 2.26 3.34
CA PRO A 216 -8.76 2.31 4.57
C PRO A 216 -7.93 1.87 5.77
N THR A 217 -8.34 2.29 6.96
CA THR A 217 -7.84 1.78 8.23
C THR A 217 -9.00 1.19 9.05
N PRO A 218 -8.75 0.40 10.09
CA PRO A 218 -9.80 -0.10 10.99
C PRO A 218 -10.51 0.99 11.79
N ALA A 219 -10.07 2.24 11.71
CA ALA A 219 -10.69 3.35 12.42
C ALA A 219 -12.09 3.64 11.88
N VAL A 220 -13.05 3.86 12.75
CA VAL A 220 -14.42 4.24 12.40
C VAL A 220 -14.41 5.51 11.56
N GLY A 221 -15.08 5.48 10.42
CA GLY A 221 -15.16 6.59 9.47
C GLY A 221 -14.02 6.66 8.47
N ASP A 222 -13.12 5.68 8.43
CA ASP A 222 -11.99 5.62 7.49
C ASP A 222 -12.16 4.43 6.51
N SER A 223 -13.34 4.36 5.86
CA SER A 223 -13.73 3.30 4.97
C SER A 223 -14.13 3.82 3.59
N VAL A 224 -13.66 3.15 2.52
CA VAL A 224 -14.11 3.43 1.15
C VAL A 224 -15.58 3.06 0.97
N ALA A 225 -16.07 2.02 1.63
CA ALA A 225 -17.48 1.63 1.59
C ALA A 225 -18.38 2.78 2.06
N GLU A 226 -18.02 3.45 3.15
CA GLU A 226 -18.75 4.60 3.66
C GLU A 226 -18.71 5.80 2.69
N ILE A 227 -17.64 6.00 1.93
CA ILE A 227 -17.62 7.02 0.87
C ILE A 227 -18.66 6.70 -0.21
N LEU A 228 -18.75 5.44 -0.63
CA LEU A 228 -19.70 5.01 -1.65
C LEU A 228 -21.16 5.18 -1.18
N GLU A 229 -21.41 4.95 0.10
CA GLU A 229 -22.73 5.19 0.71
C GLU A 229 -23.05 6.69 0.79
N GLU A 230 -22.09 7.54 1.12
CA GLU A 230 -22.27 9.00 1.06
C GLU A 230 -22.51 9.54 -0.36
N ILE A 231 -22.01 8.85 -1.40
CA ILE A 231 -22.30 9.18 -2.80
C ILE A 231 -23.77 8.89 -3.14
N GLY A 232 -24.45 8.02 -2.39
CA GLY A 232 -25.87 7.74 -2.54
C GLY A 232 -26.22 6.26 -2.72
N LEU A 233 -25.28 5.34 -2.53
CA LEU A 233 -25.60 3.93 -2.48
C LEU A 233 -26.33 3.59 -1.17
N GLU A 234 -27.31 2.70 -1.25
CA GLU A 234 -27.97 2.14 -0.06
C GLU A 234 -26.95 1.47 0.87
N ARG A 235 -26.03 0.71 0.27
CA ARG A 235 -24.86 0.15 0.93
C ARG A 235 -23.83 -0.31 -0.11
N ALA A 236 -22.57 -0.36 0.29
CA ALA A 236 -21.50 -0.90 -0.55
C ALA A 236 -21.79 -2.38 -0.90
N GLY A 237 -21.65 -2.73 -2.18
CA GLY A 237 -22.04 -4.03 -2.73
C GLY A 237 -23.41 -4.05 -3.40
N ALA A 238 -24.27 -3.03 -3.18
CA ALA A 238 -25.54 -2.87 -3.89
C ALA A 238 -25.32 -2.55 -5.39
N PRO A 239 -26.34 -2.73 -6.24
CA PRO A 239 -26.29 -2.29 -7.63
C PRO A 239 -25.85 -0.83 -7.75
N GLY A 240 -24.89 -0.56 -8.65
CA GLY A 240 -24.29 0.77 -8.79
C GLY A 240 -22.93 0.95 -8.10
N THR A 241 -22.51 0.05 -7.24
CA THR A 241 -21.23 0.13 -6.52
C THR A 241 -20.03 0.30 -7.45
N THR A 242 -19.97 -0.50 -8.54
CA THR A 242 -18.89 -0.42 -9.54
C THR A 242 -18.86 0.93 -10.25
N ALA A 243 -20.02 1.48 -10.59
CA ALA A 243 -20.12 2.80 -11.22
C ALA A 243 -19.69 3.93 -10.27
N ALA A 244 -20.12 3.87 -9.00
CA ALA A 244 -19.73 4.82 -7.97
C ALA A 244 -18.21 4.76 -7.69
N LEU A 245 -17.63 3.56 -7.64
CA LEU A 245 -16.18 3.38 -7.48
C LEU A 245 -15.40 3.93 -8.68
N ALA A 246 -15.88 3.68 -9.90
CA ALA A 246 -15.25 4.23 -11.12
C ALA A 246 -15.27 5.77 -11.10
N MET A 247 -16.40 6.37 -10.74
CA MET A 247 -16.54 7.81 -10.59
C MET A 247 -15.60 8.36 -9.50
N LEU A 248 -15.57 7.72 -8.33
CA LEU A 248 -14.68 8.12 -7.23
C LEU A 248 -13.22 8.16 -7.69
N ASN A 249 -12.76 7.10 -8.34
CA ASN A 249 -11.41 7.01 -8.88
C ASN A 249 -11.12 8.08 -9.94
N ASP A 250 -12.07 8.35 -10.83
CA ASP A 250 -11.95 9.38 -11.87
C ASP A 250 -11.81 10.78 -11.25
N GLN A 251 -12.60 11.10 -10.23
CA GLN A 251 -12.54 12.40 -9.57
C GLN A 251 -11.25 12.57 -8.73
N VAL A 252 -10.79 11.51 -8.06
CA VAL A 252 -9.52 11.54 -7.33
C VAL A 252 -8.34 11.76 -8.28
N LYS A 253 -8.35 11.13 -9.46
CA LYS A 253 -7.30 11.33 -10.49
C LYS A 253 -7.30 12.74 -11.09
N LYS A 254 -8.43 13.43 -11.07
CA LYS A 254 -8.57 14.80 -11.59
C LYS A 254 -8.22 15.88 -10.56
N GLY A 255 -8.08 15.51 -9.31
CA GLY A 255 -7.70 16.38 -8.19
C GLY A 255 -6.20 16.38 -7.95
#